data_1b8d72c7802a900e201ef7d3081d682d
#
_entry.id   1b8d72c7802a900e201ef7d3081d682d
#
_cell.length_a   1.000
_cell.length_b   1.000
_cell.length_c   1.000
_cell.angle_alpha   90.00
_cell.angle_beta   90.00
_cell.angle_gamma   90.00
#
_symmetry.space_group_name_H-M   'P 1'
#
loop_
_entity.id
_entity.type
_entity.pdbx_description
1 polymer ?
#
loop_
_entity_poly.entity_id
_entity_poly.type
_entity_poly.pdbx_seq_one_letter_code
_entity_poly.pdbx_strand_id
1 'polypeptide(L)'
;TLLGPKNFLYSEADCAVAGENMLLMASSLGIGGCMISRGKETMASEYGQALLKEKGINDNYQGFYHIILGYPQGKTFVKARKDRVYYG
;
A
#
# COMPACT_ATOMS: atom_id res chain seq x y z
N THR A 1 3.59 2.35 5.65
CA THR A 1 4.40 2.20 4.44
C THR A 1 4.82 0.76 4.27
N LEU A 2 4.64 0.23 3.08
CA LEU A 2 5.04 -1.13 2.75
C LEU A 2 6.40 -1.11 2.04
N LEU A 3 7.33 -1.86 2.58
CA LEU A 3 8.71 -1.91 2.13
C LEU A 3 9.04 -3.29 1.57
N GLY A 4 9.90 -3.32 0.57
CA GLY A 4 10.40 -4.56 0.01
C GLY A 4 11.84 -4.42 -0.44
N PRO A 5 12.55 -5.54 -0.65
CA PRO A 5 13.92 -5.50 -1.13
C PRO A 5 14.05 -4.80 -2.49
N LYS A 6 15.09 -3.99 -2.63
CA LYS A 6 15.46 -3.44 -3.93
C LYS A 6 15.91 -4.57 -4.85
N ASN A 7 15.72 -4.37 -6.15
CA ASN A 7 16.21 -5.31 -7.17
C ASN A 7 15.63 -6.73 -7.06
N PHE A 8 14.50 -6.88 -6.38
CA PHE A 8 13.77 -8.14 -6.35
C PHE A 8 12.52 -8.00 -7.20
N LEU A 9 12.37 -8.86 -8.18
CA LEU A 9 11.32 -8.78 -9.20
C LEU A 9 9.91 -8.71 -8.60
N TYR A 10 9.67 -9.42 -7.52
CA TYR A 10 8.33 -9.54 -6.95
C TYR A 10 8.04 -8.62 -5.77
N SER A 11 8.97 -7.74 -5.39
CA SER A 11 8.78 -6.88 -4.21
C SER A 11 7.54 -6.02 -4.31
N GLU A 12 7.30 -5.40 -5.46
CA GLU A 12 6.13 -4.54 -5.64
C GLU A 12 4.83 -5.35 -5.53
N ALA A 13 4.80 -6.52 -6.15
CA ALA A 13 3.64 -7.41 -6.08
C ALA A 13 3.40 -7.90 -4.65
N ASP A 14 4.46 -8.29 -3.96
CA ASP A 14 4.38 -8.74 -2.56
C ASP A 14 3.81 -7.64 -1.67
N CYS A 15 4.26 -6.40 -1.85
CA CYS A 15 3.76 -5.27 -1.09
C CYS A 15 2.29 -4.99 -1.42
N ALA A 16 1.89 -5.10 -2.68
CA ALA A 16 0.50 -4.89 -3.08
C ALA A 16 -0.42 -5.93 -2.44
N VAL A 17 0.00 -7.20 -2.42
CA VAL A 17 -0.78 -8.27 -1.80
C VAL A 17 -0.90 -8.04 -0.29
N ALA A 18 0.19 -7.68 0.37
CA ALA A 18 0.16 -7.35 1.79
C ALA A 18 -0.77 -6.18 2.08
N GLY A 19 -0.72 -5.15 1.22
CA GLY A 19 -1.59 -3.99 1.34
C GLY A 19 -3.06 -4.35 1.22
N GLU A 20 -3.41 -5.22 0.29
CA GLU A 20 -4.80 -5.67 0.14
C GLU A 20 -5.28 -6.40 1.39
N ASN A 21 -4.45 -7.27 1.96
CA ASN A 21 -4.77 -7.95 3.21
C ASN A 21 -5.01 -6.96 4.35
N MET A 22 -4.22 -5.90 4.42
CA MET A 22 -4.41 -4.84 5.42
C MET A 22 -5.75 -4.11 5.22
N LEU A 23 -6.10 -3.81 3.97
CA LEU A 23 -7.36 -3.13 3.66
C LEU A 23 -8.57 -4.01 4.01
N LEU A 24 -8.49 -5.31 3.73
CA LEU A 24 -9.54 -6.26 4.06
C LEU A 24 -9.74 -6.35 5.57
N MET A 25 -8.64 -6.45 6.32
CA MET A 25 -8.70 -6.49 7.78
C MET A 25 -9.28 -5.18 8.33
N ALA A 26 -8.82 -4.04 7.82
CA ALA A 26 -9.34 -2.74 8.25
C ALA A 26 -10.85 -2.67 8.02
N SER A 27 -11.30 -3.09 6.85
CA SER A 27 -12.74 -3.10 6.51
C SER A 27 -13.54 -3.96 7.51
N SER A 28 -13.00 -5.12 7.88
CA SER A 28 -13.67 -6.01 8.85
C SER A 28 -13.79 -5.38 10.24
N LEU A 29 -12.91 -4.43 10.55
CA LEU A 29 -12.91 -3.71 11.82
C LEU A 29 -13.66 -2.36 11.77
N GLY A 30 -14.31 -2.08 10.64
CA GLY A 30 -15.02 -0.81 10.46
C GLY A 30 -14.08 0.37 10.22
N ILE A 31 -12.85 0.12 9.79
CA ILE A 31 -11.85 1.14 9.51
C ILE A 31 -11.75 1.33 8.00
N GLY A 32 -11.82 2.58 7.56
CA GLY A 32 -11.58 2.92 6.17
C GLY A 32 -10.11 2.91 5.83
N GLY A 33 -9.78 2.54 4.61
CA GLY A 33 -8.39 2.52 4.16
C GLY A 33 -8.25 2.85 2.70
N CYS A 34 -7.06 3.27 2.32
CA CYS A 34 -6.74 3.55 0.93
C CYS A 34 -5.28 3.24 0.68
N MET A 35 -5.02 2.61 -0.46
CA MET A 35 -3.67 2.32 -0.91
C MET A 35 -3.15 3.49 -1.76
N ILE A 36 -2.00 4.02 -1.41
CA ILE A 36 -1.38 5.14 -2.11
C ILE A 36 -0.14 4.62 -2.85
N SER A 37 -0.23 4.55 -4.17
CA SER A 37 0.86 4.06 -5.00
C SER A 37 2.03 5.05 -5.10
N ARG A 38 1.79 6.32 -4.86
CA ARG A 38 2.85 7.34 -4.82
C ARG A 38 3.83 7.16 -3.66
N GLY A 39 3.57 6.20 -2.79
CA GLY A 39 4.50 5.84 -1.73
C GLY A 39 5.90 5.52 -2.27
N LYS A 40 5.98 4.95 -3.47
CA LYS A 40 7.25 4.63 -4.11
C LYS A 40 8.09 5.89 -4.34
N GLU A 41 7.51 6.90 -4.97
CA GLU A 41 8.20 8.16 -5.25
C GLU A 41 8.48 8.95 -3.96
N THR A 42 7.53 8.98 -3.05
CA THR A 42 7.69 9.68 -1.77
C THR A 42 8.85 9.10 -0.97
N MET A 43 8.94 7.78 -0.89
CA MET A 43 9.99 7.12 -0.12
C MET A 43 11.35 7.14 -0.83
N ALA A 44 11.36 7.34 -2.15
CA ALA A 44 12.59 7.51 -2.91
C ALA A 44 13.13 8.95 -2.81
N SER A 45 12.32 9.89 -2.36
CA SER A 45 12.74 11.28 -2.18
C SER A 45 13.77 11.41 -1.06
N GLU A 46 14.42 12.58 -1.01
CA GLU A 46 15.39 12.88 0.04
C GLU A 46 14.76 12.74 1.43
N TYR A 47 13.54 13.25 1.60
CA TYR A 47 12.79 13.11 2.85
C TYR A 47 12.53 11.65 3.20
N GLY A 48 12.08 10.87 2.22
CA GLY A 48 11.80 9.44 2.43
C GLY A 48 13.03 8.65 2.80
N GLN A 49 14.17 8.91 2.14
CA GLN A 49 15.42 8.24 2.45
C GLN A 49 15.92 8.58 3.85
N ALA A 50 15.79 9.84 4.26
CA ALA A 50 16.14 10.27 5.61
C ALA A 50 15.27 9.57 6.66
N LEU A 51 13.98 9.43 6.39
CA LEU A 51 13.06 8.73 7.28
C LEU A 51 13.41 7.27 7.45
N LEU A 52 13.72 6.57 6.36
CA LEU A 52 14.12 5.16 6.40
C LEU A 52 15.40 4.98 7.21
N LYS A 53 16.36 5.86 7.02
CA LYS A 53 17.61 5.84 7.77
C LYS A 53 17.39 6.07 9.25
N GLU A 54 16.52 7.03 9.60
CA GLU A 54 16.16 7.31 10.99
C GLU A 54 15.53 6.10 11.66
N LYS A 55 14.73 5.34 10.92
CA LYS A 55 14.08 4.13 11.42
C LYS A 55 14.98 2.90 11.42
N GLY A 56 16.21 3.03 10.98
CA GLY A 56 17.15 1.92 10.94
C GLY A 56 16.88 0.89 9.85
N ILE A 57 16.17 1.30 8.80
CA ILE A 57 15.87 0.40 7.68
C ILE A 57 17.09 0.25 6.79
N ASN A 58 17.40 -1.00 6.43
CA ASN A 58 18.55 -1.33 5.58
C ASN A 58 18.40 -0.68 4.20
N ASP A 59 19.52 -0.20 3.64
CA ASP A 59 19.57 0.43 2.32
C ASP A 59 19.12 -0.49 1.18
N ASN A 60 19.03 -1.79 1.42
CA ASN A 60 18.55 -2.75 0.43
C ASN A 60 17.04 -2.77 0.29
N TYR A 61 16.32 -1.99 1.09
CA TYR A 61 14.87 -1.89 1.03
C TYR A 61 14.43 -0.56 0.45
N GLN A 62 13.27 -0.58 -0.20
CA GLN A 62 12.62 0.63 -0.69
C GLN A 62 11.13 0.58 -0.37
N GLY A 63 10.49 1.75 -0.34
CA GLY A 63 9.05 1.84 -0.17
C GLY A 63 8.33 1.66 -1.51
N PHE A 64 7.16 1.03 -1.45
CA PHE A 64 6.32 0.82 -2.64
C PHE A 64 4.96 1.47 -2.48
N TYR A 65 4.32 1.32 -1.32
CA TYR A 65 2.97 1.82 -1.09
C TYR A 65 2.83 2.39 0.30
N HIS A 66 1.93 3.35 0.43
CA HIS A 66 1.39 3.75 1.73
C HIS A 66 -0.02 3.19 1.86
N ILE A 67 -0.36 2.72 3.03
CA ILE A 67 -1.74 2.41 3.39
C ILE A 67 -2.15 3.46 4.43
N ILE A 68 -3.13 4.27 4.09
CA ILE A 68 -3.69 5.24 5.04
C ILE A 68 -4.97 4.66 5.62
N LEU A 69 -5.16 4.84 6.90
CA LEU A 69 -6.28 4.27 7.65
C LEU A 69 -6.98 5.37 8.45
N GLY A 70 -8.28 5.23 8.60
CA GLY A 70 -9.06 6.17 9.40
C GLY A 70 -10.49 5.70 9.58
N TYR A 71 -11.19 6.31 10.53
CA TYR A 71 -12.58 5.99 10.74
C TYR A 71 -13.43 6.71 9.69
N PRO A 72 -14.27 5.99 8.94
CA PRO A 72 -15.07 6.61 7.90
C PRO A 72 -16.11 7.56 8.48
N GLN A 73 -16.37 8.65 7.77
CA GLN A 73 -17.42 9.61 8.10
C GLN A 73 -18.40 9.64 6.92
N GLY A 74 -19.69 9.63 7.23
CA GLY A 74 -20.73 9.66 6.21
C GLY A 74 -21.01 8.29 5.64
N LYS A 75 -21.77 8.29 4.54
CA LYS A 75 -22.20 7.06 3.89
C LYS A 75 -21.24 6.68 2.78
N THR A 76 -20.92 5.40 2.70
CA THR A 76 -20.20 4.84 1.58
C THR A 76 -21.19 4.15 0.64
N PHE A 77 -20.89 4.16 -0.64
CA PHE A 77 -21.69 3.43 -1.61
C PHE A 77 -20.74 2.64 -2.53
N VAL A 78 -21.27 1.52 -3.01
CA VAL A 78 -20.53 0.61 -3.85
C VAL A 78 -20.89 0.89 -5.30
N LYS A 79 -19.88 1.12 -6.13
CA LYS A 79 -20.10 1.26 -7.57
C LYS A 79 -20.50 -0.07 -8.17
N ALA A 80 -21.42 -0.02 -9.13
CA ALA A 80 -21.74 -1.20 -9.91
C ALA A 80 -20.50 -1.69 -10.66
N ARG A 81 -20.27 -2.98 -10.62
CA ARG A 81 -19.15 -3.59 -11.32
C ARG A 81 -19.53 -3.92 -12.74
N LYS A 82 -18.60 -3.64 -13.65
CA LYS A 82 -18.74 -4.10 -15.03
C LYS A 82 -18.28 -5.55 -15.11
N ASP A 83 -18.89 -6.30 -16.00
CA ASP A 83 -18.44 -7.66 -16.26
C ASP A 83 -17.11 -7.60 -17.02
N ARG A 84 -16.06 -8.05 -16.38
CA ARG A 84 -14.69 -7.98 -16.91
C ARG A 84 -13.98 -9.33 -16.84
N VAL A 85 -14.70 -10.37 -16.52
CA VAL A 85 -14.11 -11.70 -16.38
C VAL A 85 -14.42 -12.50 -17.64
N TYR A 86 -13.37 -13.00 -18.28
CA TYR A 86 -13.45 -13.80 -19.48
C TYR A 86 -12.88 -15.18 -19.18
N TYR A 87 -13.61 -16.19 -19.53
CA TYR A 87 -13.20 -17.58 -19.32
C TYR A 87 -12.76 -18.18 -20.65
N GLY A 88 -11.55 -18.79 -20.65
CA GLY A 88 -11.06 -19.36 -21.89
C GLY A 88 -9.71 -19.99 -21.82
#